data_abbbf927ca72ef26fa22e447077e0a3d
#
_entry.id   abbbf927ca72ef26fa22e447077e0a3d
#
_cell.length_a   1.000
_cell.length_b   1.000
_cell.length_c   1.000
_cell.angle_alpha   90.00
_cell.angle_beta   90.00
_cell.angle_gamma   90.00
#
_symmetry.space_group_name_H-M   'P 1'
#
loop_
_entity.id
_entity.type
_entity.pdbx_description
1 polymer ?
#
loop_
_entity_poly.entity_id
_entity_poly.type
_entity_poly.pdbx_seq_one_letter_code
_entity_poly.pdbx_strand_id
1 'polypeptide(L)'
;KTWGEIARMDPVQMENFSHHLDQWHVEGAETPEQVRDRVLSAVRQIAAENDGKTVAVFSHGCAIRILLATLQGYSLAQLGQTPHGDNTAVSLIEAEGDQMRVVFRDDNSHLLDPRYAQGEMVKKRANALEPGLYFQPLRLPEQAALVEDCAENCPDTDVRELIKKDTVLTGFLGEEAVSLVGVCPEKQAEDHIGWISLFYMEETCRRRGYGVQLLGQVVAHYRPLGRKYLRVALKDAQHAGRTFFLGYGFVPVGRMEDGREILEKDISYDPAFLEPEGESGC
;
A
#
# COMPACT_ATOMS: atom_id res chain seq x y z
N LYS A 1 6.49 13.97 -1.27
CA LYS A 1 7.92 13.62 -1.20
C LYS A 1 8.06 12.16 -0.81
N THR A 2 9.06 11.48 -1.34
CA THR A 2 9.40 10.11 -0.95
C THR A 2 10.20 10.09 0.35
N TRP A 3 10.25 8.93 1.02
CA TRP A 3 11.09 8.75 2.21
C TRP A 3 12.57 9.10 1.94
N GLY A 4 13.11 8.71 0.78
CA GLY A 4 14.47 9.06 0.39
C GLY A 4 14.70 10.56 0.17
N GLU A 5 13.72 11.28 -0.37
CA GLU A 5 13.79 12.74 -0.47
C GLU A 5 13.76 13.41 0.89
N ILE A 6 12.87 12.92 1.80
CA ILE A 6 12.80 13.44 3.16
C ILE A 6 14.11 13.19 3.90
N ALA A 7 14.66 11.98 3.82
CA ALA A 7 15.92 11.63 4.46
C ALA A 7 17.11 12.49 3.98
N ARG A 8 17.12 12.89 2.71
CA ARG A 8 18.15 13.80 2.16
C ARG A 8 17.94 15.26 2.58
N MET A 9 16.66 15.68 2.70
CA MET A 9 16.32 17.07 3.04
C MET A 9 16.48 17.36 4.52
N ASP A 10 16.11 16.42 5.36
CA ASP A 10 16.16 16.54 6.82
C ASP A 10 16.52 15.20 7.46
N PRO A 11 17.79 14.80 7.39
CA PRO A 11 18.25 13.52 7.95
C PRO A 11 18.08 13.46 9.48
N VAL A 12 18.14 14.59 10.18
CA VAL A 12 17.97 14.64 11.64
C VAL A 12 16.54 14.29 12.01
N GLN A 13 15.54 14.90 11.36
CA GLN A 13 14.15 14.60 11.65
C GLN A 13 13.75 13.21 11.14
N MET A 14 14.39 12.69 10.11
CA MET A 14 14.19 11.31 9.67
C MET A 14 14.71 10.31 10.71
N GLU A 15 15.87 10.55 11.30
CA GLU A 15 16.43 9.78 12.41
C GLU A 15 15.53 9.87 13.66
N ASN A 16 15.10 11.07 14.02
CA ASN A 16 14.20 11.29 15.13
C ASN A 16 12.87 10.55 14.93
N PHE A 17 12.27 10.60 13.75
CA PHE A 17 11.05 9.86 13.45
C PHE A 17 11.21 8.35 13.65
N SER A 18 12.37 7.83 13.29
CA SER A 18 12.65 6.39 13.32
C SER A 18 12.99 5.88 14.74
N HIS A 19 13.76 6.63 15.50
CA HIS A 19 14.38 6.15 16.75
C HIS A 19 14.13 7.02 17.98
N HIS A 20 13.87 8.32 17.80
CA HIS A 20 13.77 9.32 18.88
C HIS A 20 12.50 10.16 18.69
N LEU A 21 11.34 9.51 18.65
CA LEU A 21 10.09 10.18 18.31
C LEU A 21 9.76 11.36 19.25
N ASP A 22 10.20 11.30 20.50
CA ASP A 22 10.11 12.40 21.48
C ASP A 22 10.87 13.67 21.06
N GLN A 23 11.83 13.55 20.14
CA GLN A 23 12.60 14.67 19.59
C GLN A 23 12.15 15.06 18.17
N TRP A 24 11.17 14.35 17.63
CA TRP A 24 10.69 14.61 16.29
C TRP A 24 9.84 15.88 16.24
N HIS A 25 10.22 16.80 15.38
CA HIS A 25 9.50 18.05 15.17
C HIS A 25 9.60 18.50 13.71
N VAL A 26 8.45 18.67 13.05
CA VAL A 26 8.34 19.24 11.72
C VAL A 26 7.31 20.35 11.75
N GLU A 27 7.66 21.50 11.20
CA GLU A 27 6.77 22.66 11.16
C GLU A 27 5.44 22.32 10.46
N GLY A 28 4.33 22.67 11.10
CA GLY A 28 2.97 22.39 10.63
C GLY A 28 2.47 20.94 10.85
N ALA A 29 3.29 20.07 11.45
CA ALA A 29 2.85 18.74 11.87
C ALA A 29 2.49 18.70 13.35
N GLU A 30 1.63 17.75 13.76
CA GLU A 30 1.38 17.48 15.19
C GLU A 30 2.65 16.96 15.84
N THR A 31 2.94 17.40 17.07
CA THR A 31 3.98 16.77 17.87
C THR A 31 3.54 15.39 18.39
N PRO A 32 4.46 14.51 18.77
CA PRO A 32 4.12 13.23 19.37
C PRO A 32 3.23 13.32 20.61
N GLU A 33 3.40 14.36 21.40
CA GLU A 33 2.55 14.66 22.57
C GLU A 33 1.13 15.01 22.13
N GLN A 34 0.98 15.85 21.12
CA GLN A 34 -0.33 16.21 20.57
C GLN A 34 -1.05 14.98 20.02
N VAL A 35 -0.34 14.12 19.29
CA VAL A 35 -0.89 12.85 18.81
C VAL A 35 -1.34 11.96 19.97
N ARG A 36 -0.48 11.80 21.01
CA ARG A 36 -0.81 11.02 22.21
C ARG A 36 -2.10 11.53 22.86
N ASP A 37 -2.16 12.82 23.13
CA ASP A 37 -3.27 13.41 23.90
C ASP A 37 -4.58 13.33 23.09
N ARG A 38 -4.53 13.60 21.79
CA ARG A 38 -5.68 13.48 20.89
C ARG A 38 -6.19 12.04 20.82
N VAL A 39 -5.31 11.06 20.61
CA VAL A 39 -5.70 9.66 20.49
C VAL A 39 -6.23 9.09 21.80
N LEU A 40 -5.61 9.41 22.94
CA LEU A 40 -6.12 9.04 24.26
C LEU A 40 -7.51 9.63 24.53
N SER A 41 -7.71 10.92 24.23
CA SER A 41 -9.00 11.58 24.39
C SER A 41 -10.08 10.91 23.54
N ALA A 42 -9.79 10.63 22.27
CA ALA A 42 -10.72 9.97 21.35
C ALA A 42 -11.11 8.57 21.84
N VAL A 43 -10.13 7.76 22.27
CA VAL A 43 -10.43 6.40 22.74
C VAL A 43 -11.22 6.39 24.06
N ARG A 44 -10.93 7.33 24.97
CA ARG A 44 -11.73 7.53 26.21
C ARG A 44 -13.18 7.88 25.89
N GLN A 45 -13.37 8.81 24.95
CA GLN A 45 -14.71 9.19 24.51
C GLN A 45 -15.47 8.00 23.90
N ILE A 46 -14.83 7.26 22.99
CA ILE A 46 -15.42 6.06 22.38
C ILE A 46 -15.82 5.03 23.45
N ALA A 47 -14.96 4.80 24.44
CA ALA A 47 -15.25 3.89 25.53
C ALA A 47 -16.46 4.34 26.36
N ALA A 48 -16.51 5.62 26.74
CA ALA A 48 -17.61 6.18 27.52
C ALA A 48 -18.96 6.15 26.78
N GLU A 49 -18.96 6.37 25.49
CA GLU A 49 -20.17 6.36 24.66
C GLU A 49 -20.67 4.93 24.34
N ASN A 50 -19.86 3.91 24.57
CA ASN A 50 -20.12 2.54 24.20
C ASN A 50 -19.93 1.54 25.35
N ASP A 51 -20.29 1.94 26.55
CA ASP A 51 -20.18 1.07 27.72
C ASP A 51 -20.90 -0.27 27.52
N GLY A 52 -20.25 -1.36 27.92
CA GLY A 52 -20.73 -2.73 27.77
C GLY A 52 -20.69 -3.26 26.31
N LYS A 53 -20.10 -2.54 25.37
CA LYS A 53 -20.00 -2.95 23.96
C LYS A 53 -18.55 -3.23 23.56
N THR A 54 -18.39 -3.97 22.47
CA THR A 54 -17.13 -4.10 21.75
C THR A 54 -17.14 -3.20 20.53
N VAL A 55 -16.15 -2.33 20.38
CA VAL A 55 -16.02 -1.37 19.27
C VAL A 55 -14.73 -1.63 18.53
N ALA A 56 -14.78 -1.69 17.21
CA ALA A 56 -13.59 -1.75 16.37
C ALA A 56 -13.15 -0.33 16.01
N VAL A 57 -11.89 0.00 16.31
CA VAL A 57 -11.27 1.29 15.99
C VAL A 57 -10.13 1.05 15.01
N PHE A 58 -10.18 1.71 13.87
CA PHE A 58 -9.15 1.63 12.84
C PHE A 58 -8.30 2.90 12.85
N SER A 59 -6.99 2.76 12.88
CA SER A 59 -6.07 3.89 12.91
C SER A 59 -4.73 3.54 12.23
N HIS A 60 -3.71 4.35 12.42
CA HIS A 60 -2.40 4.23 11.79
C HIS A 60 -1.34 3.75 12.77
N GLY A 61 -0.33 3.04 12.27
CA GLY A 61 0.68 2.37 13.09
C GLY A 61 1.32 3.26 14.14
N CYS A 62 1.75 4.48 13.80
CA CYS A 62 2.36 5.40 14.77
C CYS A 62 1.37 5.81 15.88
N ALA A 63 0.14 6.17 15.53
CA ALA A 63 -0.89 6.58 16.49
C ALA A 63 -1.27 5.41 17.42
N ILE A 64 -1.46 4.21 16.89
CA ILE A 64 -1.73 2.98 17.66
C ILE A 64 -0.56 2.68 18.60
N ARG A 65 0.68 2.75 18.09
CA ARG A 65 1.87 2.49 18.89
C ARG A 65 1.99 3.45 20.08
N ILE A 66 1.79 4.76 19.84
CA ILE A 66 1.79 5.78 20.87
C ILE A 66 0.71 5.50 21.93
N LEU A 67 -0.52 5.18 21.50
CA LEU A 67 -1.62 4.85 22.41
C LEU A 67 -1.27 3.65 23.29
N LEU A 68 -0.90 2.53 22.69
CA LEU A 68 -0.62 1.27 23.41
C LEU A 68 0.57 1.45 24.36
N ALA A 69 1.65 2.09 23.92
CA ALA A 69 2.80 2.37 24.75
C ALA A 69 2.44 3.24 25.97
N THR A 70 1.64 4.30 25.75
CA THR A 70 1.18 5.18 26.83
C THR A 70 0.32 4.44 27.85
N LEU A 71 -0.62 3.60 27.40
CA LEU A 71 -1.45 2.77 28.28
C LEU A 71 -0.63 1.73 29.06
N GLN A 72 0.50 1.31 28.55
CA GLN A 72 1.45 0.41 29.19
C GLN A 72 2.48 1.14 30.10
N GLY A 73 2.39 2.45 30.20
CA GLY A 73 3.26 3.27 31.08
C GLY A 73 4.61 3.70 30.46
N TYR A 74 4.82 3.49 29.18
CA TYR A 74 6.01 3.98 28.48
C TYR A 74 5.92 5.49 28.20
N SER A 75 7.02 6.19 28.40
CA SER A 75 7.16 7.57 27.91
C SER A 75 7.40 7.59 26.39
N LEU A 76 7.22 8.76 25.77
CA LEU A 76 7.52 8.93 24.34
C LEU A 76 9.00 8.66 24.02
N ALA A 77 9.92 9.01 24.92
CA ALA A 77 11.35 8.68 24.78
C ALA A 77 11.63 7.17 24.80
N GLN A 78 10.75 6.39 25.42
CA GLN A 78 10.87 4.93 25.49
C GLN A 78 10.12 4.24 24.32
N LEU A 79 9.47 4.97 23.44
CA LEU A 79 8.67 4.42 22.37
C LEU A 79 9.50 3.47 21.47
N GLY A 80 10.78 3.77 21.26
CA GLY A 80 11.73 2.91 20.55
C GLY A 80 11.87 1.49 21.11
N GLN A 81 11.55 1.29 22.39
CA GLN A 81 11.59 -0.02 23.07
C GLN A 81 10.30 -0.83 22.88
N THR A 82 9.26 -0.25 22.28
CA THR A 82 7.97 -0.90 22.07
C THR A 82 7.88 -1.46 20.66
N PRO A 83 7.17 -2.59 20.45
CA PRO A 83 7.00 -3.16 19.13
C PRO A 83 6.30 -2.20 18.16
N HIS A 84 6.66 -2.29 16.87
CA HIS A 84 5.80 -1.83 15.80
C HIS A 84 4.82 -2.96 15.46
N GLY A 85 3.52 -2.68 15.51
CA GLY A 85 2.54 -3.63 15.00
C GLY A 85 2.63 -3.76 13.48
N ASP A 86 2.43 -4.97 12.97
CA ASP A 86 2.30 -5.20 11.55
C ASP A 86 1.03 -4.53 10.99
N ASN A 87 1.00 -4.29 9.70
CA ASN A 87 -0.23 -3.86 9.03
C ASN A 87 -1.33 -4.88 9.28
N THR A 88 -2.51 -4.41 9.66
CA THR A 88 -3.69 -5.21 10.02
C THR A 88 -3.60 -5.96 11.36
N ALA A 89 -2.51 -5.80 12.12
CA ALA A 89 -2.43 -6.36 13.47
C ALA A 89 -3.55 -5.81 14.36
N VAL A 90 -4.06 -6.67 15.24
CA VAL A 90 -5.16 -6.35 16.16
C VAL A 90 -4.60 -6.21 17.57
N SER A 91 -5.09 -5.22 18.29
CA SER A 91 -4.81 -5.03 19.72
C SER A 91 -6.14 -4.89 20.47
N LEU A 92 -6.22 -5.41 21.68
CA LEU A 92 -7.40 -5.30 22.52
C LEU A 92 -7.11 -4.42 23.73
N ILE A 93 -7.97 -3.43 23.93
CA ILE A 93 -8.00 -2.56 25.10
C ILE A 93 -9.34 -2.81 25.82
N GLU A 94 -9.27 -3.09 27.11
CA GLU A 94 -10.43 -3.08 28.00
C GLU A 94 -10.50 -1.73 28.71
N ALA A 95 -11.70 -1.16 28.78
CA ALA A 95 -11.99 0.08 29.50
C ALA A 95 -13.04 -0.18 30.58
N GLU A 96 -12.75 0.27 31.82
CA GLU A 96 -13.67 0.26 32.93
C GLU A 96 -13.63 1.63 33.62
N GLY A 97 -14.66 2.42 33.43
CA GLY A 97 -14.65 3.84 33.83
C GLY A 97 -13.49 4.59 33.14
N ASP A 98 -12.68 5.27 33.92
CA ASP A 98 -11.52 6.02 33.43
C ASP A 98 -10.26 5.15 33.23
N GLN A 99 -10.30 3.89 33.63
CA GLN A 99 -9.16 2.99 33.50
C GLN A 99 -9.20 2.23 32.18
N MET A 100 -8.05 2.17 31.53
CA MET A 100 -7.89 1.41 30.30
C MET A 100 -6.68 0.48 30.44
N ARG A 101 -6.83 -0.76 29.99
CA ARG A 101 -5.80 -1.79 30.05
C ARG A 101 -5.62 -2.45 28.69
N VAL A 102 -4.38 -2.54 28.24
CA VAL A 102 -4.03 -3.34 27.07
C VAL A 102 -4.05 -4.81 27.45
N VAL A 103 -4.95 -5.61 26.88
CA VAL A 103 -5.07 -7.05 27.12
C VAL A 103 -4.04 -7.81 26.29
N PHE A 104 -4.00 -7.52 25.02
CA PHE A 104 -2.94 -7.96 24.10
C PHE A 104 -2.69 -6.87 23.04
N ARG A 105 -1.54 -6.94 22.39
CA ARG A 105 -1.17 -6.01 21.34
C ARG A 105 -0.56 -6.74 20.16
N ASP A 106 -0.72 -6.15 19.00
CA ASP A 106 -0.01 -6.50 17.77
C ASP A 106 -0.22 -7.97 17.33
N ASP A 107 -1.40 -8.55 17.63
CA ASP A 107 -1.76 -9.89 17.16
C ASP A 107 -1.93 -9.89 15.63
N ASN A 108 -1.03 -10.56 14.96
CA ASN A 108 -0.99 -10.74 13.51
C ASN A 108 -1.20 -12.21 13.10
N SER A 109 -1.71 -13.06 14.01
CA SER A 109 -1.87 -14.50 13.80
C SER A 109 -2.71 -14.86 12.56
N HIS A 110 -3.66 -13.99 12.19
CA HIS A 110 -4.46 -14.14 10.97
C HIS A 110 -3.61 -14.07 9.68
N LEU A 111 -2.44 -13.40 9.71
CA LEU A 111 -1.52 -13.36 8.58
C LEU A 111 -0.77 -14.68 8.39
N LEU A 112 -0.75 -15.53 9.42
CA LEU A 112 -0.13 -16.85 9.38
C LEU A 112 -1.09 -17.94 8.87
N ASP A 113 -2.39 -17.64 8.73
CA ASP A 113 -3.38 -18.57 8.21
C ASP A 113 -3.03 -18.90 6.73
N PRO A 114 -2.89 -20.21 6.39
CA PRO A 114 -2.53 -20.63 5.03
C PRO A 114 -3.47 -20.11 3.93
N ARG A 115 -4.70 -19.75 4.28
CA ARG A 115 -5.67 -19.14 3.34
C ARG A 115 -5.28 -17.73 2.93
N TYR A 116 -4.53 -17.02 3.77
CA TYR A 116 -4.07 -15.65 3.55
C TYR A 116 -2.55 -15.54 3.47
N ALA A 117 -1.83 -16.53 4.01
CA ALA A 117 -0.39 -16.63 3.94
C ALA A 117 0.02 -17.15 2.57
N GLN A 118 0.31 -16.26 1.64
CA GLN A 118 0.98 -16.64 0.38
C GLN A 118 2.47 -16.90 0.66
N GLY A 119 2.76 -18.08 1.25
CA GLY A 119 4.11 -18.60 1.34
C GLY A 119 5.04 -17.94 2.38
N GLU A 120 6.34 -18.18 2.25
CA GLU A 120 7.41 -17.73 3.17
C GLU A 120 7.50 -16.19 3.38
N MET A 121 6.75 -15.42 2.60
CA MET A 121 6.78 -13.95 2.65
C MET A 121 6.28 -13.37 3.97
N VAL A 122 5.27 -13.98 4.58
CA VAL A 122 4.72 -13.48 5.86
C VAL A 122 5.73 -13.63 6.99
N LYS A 123 6.52 -14.70 6.98
CA LYS A 123 7.57 -14.95 8.00
C LYS A 123 8.74 -13.97 7.91
N LYS A 124 9.06 -13.47 6.70
CA LYS A 124 10.17 -12.52 6.52
C LYS A 124 9.79 -11.08 6.86
N ARG A 125 8.51 -10.72 6.76
CA ARG A 125 8.04 -9.35 7.09
C ARG A 125 7.92 -9.07 8.58
N ALA A 126 7.77 -10.07 9.40
CA ALA A 126 7.56 -9.88 10.85
C ALA A 126 8.73 -9.16 11.57
N ASN A 127 9.90 -9.01 10.95
CA ASN A 127 11.08 -8.40 11.57
C ASN A 127 11.86 -7.43 10.67
N ALA A 128 11.39 -7.11 9.48
CA ALA A 128 12.08 -6.17 8.61
C ALA A 128 11.09 -5.10 8.11
N LEU A 129 11.36 -3.87 8.41
CA LEU A 129 10.88 -2.72 7.67
C LEU A 129 11.50 -2.79 6.25
N GLU A 130 11.08 -3.78 5.45
CA GLU A 130 11.40 -3.71 4.02
C GLU A 130 10.65 -2.50 3.48
N PRO A 131 11.36 -1.52 2.92
CA PRO A 131 10.71 -0.37 2.33
C PRO A 131 9.74 -0.85 1.23
N GLY A 132 8.51 -0.30 1.23
CA GLY A 132 7.60 -0.51 0.11
C GLY A 132 8.16 0.14 -1.15
N LEU A 133 7.59 -0.21 -2.29
CA LEU A 133 7.90 0.50 -3.53
C LEU A 133 7.35 1.92 -3.47
N TYR A 134 8.12 2.88 -3.93
CA TYR A 134 7.61 4.19 -4.31
C TYR A 134 7.68 4.37 -5.83
N PHE A 135 6.83 5.22 -6.38
CA PHE A 135 6.66 5.33 -7.82
C PHE A 135 6.95 6.74 -8.31
N GLN A 136 7.65 6.81 -9.43
CA GLN A 136 7.89 8.07 -10.16
C GLN A 136 7.64 7.84 -11.66
N PRO A 137 7.32 8.89 -12.44
CA PRO A 137 7.33 8.78 -13.87
C PRO A 137 8.69 8.27 -14.39
N LEU A 138 8.64 7.40 -15.39
CA LEU A 138 9.86 6.94 -16.06
C LEU A 138 10.68 8.12 -16.56
N ARG A 139 11.97 8.13 -16.27
CA ARG A 139 12.93 9.14 -16.74
C ARG A 139 14.06 8.46 -17.49
N LEU A 140 14.27 8.91 -18.70
CA LEU A 140 15.41 8.52 -19.50
C LEU A 140 16.42 9.68 -19.55
N PRO A 141 17.73 9.38 -19.50
CA PRO A 141 18.35 8.03 -19.57
C PRO A 141 18.52 7.30 -18.22
N GLU A 142 18.10 7.88 -17.09
CA GLU A 142 18.41 7.40 -15.74
C GLU A 142 17.99 5.93 -15.50
N GLN A 143 16.82 5.53 -16.04
CA GLN A 143 16.30 4.16 -15.91
C GLN A 143 16.47 3.33 -17.20
N ALA A 144 17.40 3.71 -18.09
CA ALA A 144 17.58 2.99 -19.36
C ALA A 144 17.93 1.50 -19.15
N ALA A 145 18.77 1.20 -18.16
CA ALA A 145 19.15 -0.19 -17.85
C ALA A 145 17.93 -1.06 -17.50
N LEU A 146 16.99 -0.55 -16.69
CA LEU A 146 15.76 -1.25 -16.34
C LEU A 146 14.84 -1.44 -17.56
N VAL A 147 14.79 -0.46 -18.46
CA VAL A 147 14.02 -0.58 -19.72
C VAL A 147 14.61 -1.67 -20.62
N GLU A 148 15.92 -1.76 -20.72
CA GLU A 148 16.59 -2.81 -21.52
C GLU A 148 16.36 -4.20 -20.89
N ASP A 149 16.51 -4.34 -19.58
CA ASP A 149 16.22 -5.58 -18.86
C ASP A 149 14.74 -6.00 -19.03
N CYS A 150 13.83 -5.04 -18.95
CA CYS A 150 12.41 -5.29 -19.24
C CYS A 150 12.20 -5.77 -20.69
N ALA A 151 12.84 -5.14 -21.67
CA ALA A 151 12.70 -5.52 -23.08
C ALA A 151 13.24 -6.93 -23.37
N GLU A 152 14.32 -7.33 -22.74
CA GLU A 152 14.89 -8.68 -22.85
C GLU A 152 13.97 -9.73 -22.22
N ASN A 153 13.33 -9.42 -21.11
CA ASN A 153 12.45 -10.34 -20.37
C ASN A 153 10.98 -10.31 -20.82
N CYS A 154 10.60 -9.36 -21.69
CA CYS A 154 9.26 -9.24 -22.26
C CYS A 154 9.31 -9.24 -23.80
N PRO A 155 9.80 -10.32 -24.46
CA PRO A 155 10.05 -10.35 -25.90
C PRO A 155 8.80 -10.15 -26.75
N ASP A 156 7.63 -10.36 -26.19
CA ASP A 156 6.34 -10.21 -26.88
C ASP A 156 5.79 -8.78 -26.82
N THR A 157 6.48 -7.86 -26.14
CA THR A 157 6.10 -6.46 -25.98
C THR A 157 7.20 -5.57 -26.52
N ASP A 158 6.88 -4.72 -27.51
CA ASP A 158 7.81 -3.68 -27.92
C ASP A 158 7.84 -2.59 -26.84
N VAL A 159 8.65 -2.85 -25.78
CA VAL A 159 8.78 -1.96 -24.61
C VAL A 159 9.25 -0.57 -25.04
N ARG A 160 10.17 -0.48 -26.04
CA ARG A 160 10.73 0.79 -26.48
C ARG A 160 9.71 1.67 -27.23
N GLU A 161 8.77 1.05 -27.95
CA GLU A 161 7.67 1.78 -28.58
C GLU A 161 6.55 2.09 -27.57
N LEU A 162 6.31 1.19 -26.62
CA LEU A 162 5.30 1.36 -25.57
C LEU A 162 5.60 2.59 -24.70
N ILE A 163 6.85 2.74 -24.24
CA ILE A 163 7.24 3.87 -23.37
C ILE A 163 7.14 5.25 -24.04
N LYS A 164 7.03 5.29 -25.36
CA LYS A 164 6.80 6.56 -26.10
C LYS A 164 5.33 6.94 -26.18
N LYS A 165 4.43 5.98 -26.04
CA LYS A 165 2.99 6.16 -26.27
C LYS A 165 2.19 6.17 -24.98
N ASP A 166 2.59 5.35 -24.02
CA ASP A 166 1.88 5.13 -22.78
C ASP A 166 2.51 5.85 -21.61
N THR A 167 1.75 6.08 -20.57
CA THR A 167 2.29 6.58 -19.31
C THR A 167 2.96 5.44 -18.59
N VAL A 168 4.27 5.55 -18.33
CA VAL A 168 5.03 4.52 -17.61
C VAL A 168 5.56 5.09 -16.30
N LEU A 169 5.34 4.34 -15.23
CA LEU A 169 5.87 4.63 -13.91
C LEU A 169 6.97 3.62 -13.58
N THR A 170 8.02 4.11 -12.97
CA THR A 170 9.09 3.31 -12.39
C THR A 170 8.85 3.13 -10.91
N GLY A 171 8.87 1.89 -10.44
CA GLY A 171 8.85 1.57 -9.00
C GLY A 171 10.25 1.34 -8.48
N PHE A 172 10.54 1.99 -7.36
CA PHE A 172 11.85 1.99 -6.70
C PHE A 172 11.77 1.28 -5.35
N LEU A 173 12.81 0.52 -5.05
CA LEU A 173 13.06 -0.04 -3.74
C LEU A 173 14.29 0.68 -3.14
N GLY A 174 14.06 1.61 -2.23
CA GLY A 174 15.11 2.55 -1.84
C GLY A 174 15.51 3.45 -3.03
N GLU A 175 16.78 3.43 -3.42
CA GLU A 175 17.27 4.21 -4.58
C GLU A 175 17.31 3.38 -5.88
N GLU A 176 17.05 2.08 -5.80
CA GLU A 176 17.15 1.17 -6.93
C GLU A 176 15.81 1.09 -7.70
N ALA A 177 15.87 1.31 -9.01
CA ALA A 177 14.73 1.17 -9.89
C ALA A 177 14.55 -0.33 -10.22
N VAL A 178 13.43 -0.93 -9.78
CA VAL A 178 13.23 -2.39 -9.83
C VAL A 178 11.98 -2.84 -10.57
N SER A 179 11.14 -1.91 -11.00
CA SER A 179 9.89 -2.28 -11.70
C SER A 179 9.40 -1.20 -12.63
N LEU A 180 8.66 -1.61 -13.67
CA LEU A 180 7.97 -0.74 -14.60
C LEU A 180 6.49 -1.11 -14.65
N VAL A 181 5.62 -0.12 -14.62
CA VAL A 181 4.20 -0.30 -14.88
C VAL A 181 3.71 0.72 -15.90
N GLY A 182 3.13 0.23 -16.98
CA GLY A 182 2.58 1.04 -18.06
C GLY A 182 1.07 1.06 -18.03
N VAL A 183 0.49 2.22 -18.28
CA VAL A 183 -0.95 2.45 -18.38
C VAL A 183 -1.27 3.19 -19.67
N CYS A 184 -2.37 2.80 -20.31
CA CYS A 184 -2.86 3.41 -21.54
C CYS A 184 -4.23 4.06 -21.26
N PRO A 185 -4.27 5.31 -20.80
CA PRO A 185 -5.51 5.94 -20.31
C PRO A 185 -6.52 6.20 -21.43
N GLU A 186 -6.08 6.35 -22.68
CA GLU A 186 -6.95 6.65 -23.81
C GLU A 186 -7.70 5.41 -24.35
N LYS A 187 -7.14 4.20 -24.13
CA LYS A 187 -7.71 2.98 -24.67
C LYS A 187 -8.99 2.60 -23.94
N GLN A 188 -10.11 2.52 -24.67
CA GLN A 188 -11.45 2.20 -24.16
C GLN A 188 -11.88 3.08 -22.97
N ALA A 189 -11.50 4.35 -23.03
CA ALA A 189 -11.83 5.32 -22.00
C ALA A 189 -13.34 5.50 -21.82
N GLU A 190 -14.09 5.50 -22.91
CA GLU A 190 -15.55 5.66 -22.94
C GLU A 190 -16.29 4.48 -22.28
N ASP A 191 -15.69 3.29 -22.32
CA ASP A 191 -16.22 2.10 -21.68
C ASP A 191 -15.89 2.01 -20.18
N HIS A 192 -15.31 3.04 -19.60
CA HIS A 192 -14.81 3.06 -18.21
C HIS A 192 -13.74 1.98 -17.91
N ILE A 193 -12.95 1.61 -18.91
CA ILE A 193 -11.90 0.59 -18.81
C ILE A 193 -10.54 1.25 -18.72
N GLY A 194 -9.70 0.79 -17.79
CA GLY A 194 -8.27 1.07 -17.72
C GLY A 194 -7.47 -0.12 -18.25
N TRP A 195 -6.41 0.11 -19.00
CA TRP A 195 -5.55 -0.94 -19.53
C TRP A 195 -4.15 -0.90 -18.92
N ILE A 196 -3.71 -2.05 -18.41
CA ILE A 196 -2.30 -2.28 -18.07
C ILE A 196 -1.60 -2.67 -19.36
N SER A 197 -0.70 -1.82 -19.82
CA SER A 197 0.08 -2.06 -21.05
C SER A 197 1.44 -2.69 -20.76
N LEU A 198 2.00 -2.47 -19.57
CA LEU A 198 3.23 -3.06 -19.10
C LEU A 198 3.13 -3.37 -17.60
N PHE A 199 3.64 -4.54 -17.19
CA PHE A 199 3.70 -4.93 -15.78
C PHE A 199 4.96 -5.75 -15.56
N TYR A 200 6.04 -5.09 -15.19
CA TYR A 200 7.36 -5.68 -15.07
C TYR A 200 7.98 -5.47 -13.71
N MET A 201 8.69 -6.47 -13.25
CA MET A 201 9.52 -6.44 -12.05
C MET A 201 10.78 -7.25 -12.28
N GLU A 202 11.93 -6.73 -11.88
CA GLU A 202 13.19 -7.47 -11.89
C GLU A 202 13.08 -8.80 -11.16
N GLU A 203 13.78 -9.81 -11.66
CA GLU A 203 13.68 -11.18 -11.17
C GLU A 203 14.01 -11.29 -9.67
N THR A 204 15.04 -10.57 -9.22
CA THR A 204 15.50 -10.52 -7.82
C THR A 204 14.43 -10.00 -6.85
N CYS A 205 13.48 -9.20 -7.34
CA CYS A 205 12.41 -8.58 -6.56
C CYS A 205 11.06 -9.32 -6.67
N ARG A 206 10.97 -10.35 -7.54
CA ARG A 206 9.74 -11.14 -7.70
C ARG A 206 9.46 -12.01 -6.47
N ARG A 207 8.19 -12.38 -6.27
CA ARG A 207 7.69 -13.22 -5.17
C ARG A 207 7.95 -12.66 -3.77
N ARG A 208 8.26 -11.35 -3.67
CA ARG A 208 8.45 -10.63 -2.40
C ARG A 208 7.25 -9.75 -2.02
N GLY A 209 6.12 -9.88 -2.74
CA GLY A 209 4.87 -9.14 -2.46
C GLY A 209 4.81 -7.75 -3.07
N TYR A 210 5.79 -7.34 -3.85
CA TYR A 210 5.78 -6.02 -4.47
C TYR A 210 4.79 -5.89 -5.64
N GLY A 211 4.43 -7.00 -6.30
CA GLY A 211 3.47 -6.97 -7.41
C GLY A 211 2.12 -6.35 -7.05
N VAL A 212 1.62 -6.56 -5.83
CA VAL A 212 0.38 -5.93 -5.37
C VAL A 212 0.51 -4.41 -5.26
N GLN A 213 1.69 -3.89 -4.95
CA GLN A 213 1.94 -2.45 -4.88
C GLN A 213 1.92 -1.82 -6.28
N LEU A 214 2.48 -2.52 -7.30
CA LEU A 214 2.34 -2.10 -8.70
C LEU A 214 0.87 -2.06 -9.10
N LEU A 215 0.11 -3.11 -8.79
CA LEU A 215 -1.32 -3.17 -9.09
C LEU A 215 -2.09 -2.06 -8.39
N GLY A 216 -1.79 -1.80 -7.11
CA GLY A 216 -2.37 -0.71 -6.34
C GLY A 216 -2.10 0.66 -6.98
N GLN A 217 -0.90 0.86 -7.51
CA GLN A 217 -0.54 2.10 -8.22
C GLN A 217 -1.36 2.28 -9.51
N VAL A 218 -1.60 1.20 -10.26
CA VAL A 218 -2.47 1.24 -11.45
C VAL A 218 -3.91 1.58 -11.08
N VAL A 219 -4.43 0.95 -10.03
CA VAL A 219 -5.78 1.25 -9.51
C VAL A 219 -5.88 2.71 -9.07
N ALA A 220 -4.89 3.21 -8.33
CA ALA A 220 -4.82 4.61 -7.90
C ALA A 220 -4.75 5.60 -9.08
N HIS A 221 -4.15 5.20 -10.20
CA HIS A 221 -4.12 6.00 -11.42
C HIS A 221 -5.50 6.07 -12.10
N TYR A 222 -6.19 4.94 -12.21
CA TYR A 222 -7.41 4.85 -13.02
C TYR A 222 -8.70 5.26 -12.29
N ARG A 223 -8.81 5.05 -10.98
CA ARG A 223 -10.00 5.43 -10.21
C ARG A 223 -10.37 6.91 -10.32
N PRO A 224 -9.44 7.86 -10.17
CA PRO A 224 -9.75 9.29 -10.34
C PRO A 224 -10.18 9.66 -11.76
N LEU A 225 -9.82 8.84 -12.76
CA LEU A 225 -10.25 8.99 -14.15
C LEU A 225 -11.62 8.33 -14.43
N GLY A 226 -12.34 7.90 -13.39
CA GLY A 226 -13.66 7.29 -13.50
C GLY A 226 -13.67 5.89 -14.12
N ARG A 227 -12.52 5.19 -14.14
CA ARG A 227 -12.48 3.81 -14.65
C ARG A 227 -13.04 2.86 -13.60
N LYS A 228 -13.90 1.95 -14.05
CA LYS A 228 -14.55 0.94 -13.22
C LYS A 228 -13.91 -0.45 -13.37
N TYR A 229 -13.32 -0.70 -14.53
CA TYR A 229 -12.72 -1.98 -14.85
C TYR A 229 -11.25 -1.80 -15.22
N LEU A 230 -10.44 -2.77 -14.84
CA LEU A 230 -9.01 -2.83 -15.17
C LEU A 230 -8.75 -4.07 -16.01
N ARG A 231 -8.13 -3.90 -17.19
CA ARG A 231 -7.80 -5.00 -18.10
C ARG A 231 -6.31 -5.16 -18.29
N VAL A 232 -5.90 -6.41 -18.49
CA VAL A 232 -4.56 -6.78 -18.95
C VAL A 232 -4.72 -7.86 -20.03
N ALA A 233 -3.86 -7.85 -21.06
CA ALA A 233 -3.83 -8.86 -22.08
C ALA A 233 -2.55 -9.70 -21.96
N LEU A 234 -2.70 -11.04 -21.84
CA LEU A 234 -1.62 -11.99 -21.65
C LEU A 234 -1.55 -12.97 -22.81
N LYS A 235 -0.33 -13.31 -23.26
CA LYS A 235 -0.13 -14.09 -24.50
C LYS A 235 -0.64 -15.52 -24.41
N ASP A 236 -0.49 -16.18 -23.27
CA ASP A 236 -0.93 -17.56 -23.09
C ASP A 236 -1.36 -17.89 -21.66
N ALA A 237 -1.95 -19.09 -21.50
CA ALA A 237 -2.42 -19.59 -20.21
C ALA A 237 -1.29 -19.94 -19.22
N GLN A 238 -0.05 -20.09 -19.71
CA GLN A 238 1.11 -20.45 -18.89
C GLN A 238 1.93 -19.22 -18.47
N HIS A 239 1.54 -18.03 -18.89
CA HIS A 239 2.22 -16.81 -18.53
C HIS A 239 2.26 -16.63 -17.00
N ALA A 240 3.46 -16.43 -16.43
CA ALA A 240 3.63 -16.33 -14.98
C ALA A 240 2.76 -15.22 -14.35
N GLY A 241 2.51 -14.13 -15.05
CA GLY A 241 1.60 -13.07 -14.65
C GLY A 241 0.14 -13.50 -14.53
N ARG A 242 -0.30 -14.54 -15.26
CA ARG A 242 -1.70 -14.99 -15.21
C ARG A 242 -2.11 -15.44 -13.81
N THR A 243 -1.30 -16.29 -13.18
CA THR A 243 -1.56 -16.74 -11.81
C THR A 243 -1.62 -15.57 -10.82
N PHE A 244 -0.73 -14.58 -10.99
CA PHE A 244 -0.76 -13.36 -10.20
C PHE A 244 -2.09 -12.61 -10.36
N PHE A 245 -2.49 -12.28 -11.58
CA PHE A 245 -3.71 -11.50 -11.81
C PHE A 245 -4.97 -12.26 -11.34
N LEU A 246 -5.09 -13.56 -11.61
CA LEU A 246 -6.20 -14.38 -11.10
C LEU A 246 -6.22 -14.38 -9.56
N GLY A 247 -5.07 -14.49 -8.91
CA GLY A 247 -4.95 -14.43 -7.45
C GLY A 247 -5.41 -13.09 -6.85
N TYR A 248 -5.39 -12.02 -7.63
CA TYR A 248 -5.89 -10.69 -7.24
C TYR A 248 -7.29 -10.38 -7.80
N GLY A 249 -8.04 -11.40 -8.19
CA GLY A 249 -9.47 -11.29 -8.54
C GLY A 249 -9.74 -10.81 -9.96
N PHE A 250 -8.76 -10.91 -10.86
CA PHE A 250 -9.05 -10.78 -12.28
C PHE A 250 -9.72 -12.05 -12.79
N VAL A 251 -10.62 -11.89 -13.76
CA VAL A 251 -11.33 -12.99 -14.42
C VAL A 251 -11.15 -12.91 -15.94
N PRO A 252 -11.09 -14.04 -16.67
CA PRO A 252 -11.06 -14.04 -18.13
C PRO A 252 -12.36 -13.47 -18.69
N VAL A 253 -12.26 -12.51 -19.63
CA VAL A 253 -13.44 -11.88 -20.27
C VAL A 253 -13.42 -11.97 -21.79
N GLY A 254 -12.33 -12.45 -22.38
CA GLY A 254 -12.25 -12.59 -23.85
C GLY A 254 -10.83 -12.74 -24.36
N ARG A 255 -10.67 -12.49 -25.65
CA ARG A 255 -9.37 -12.50 -26.33
C ARG A 255 -9.22 -11.30 -27.26
N MET A 256 -7.98 -10.86 -27.42
CA MET A 256 -7.58 -9.91 -28.45
C MET A 256 -7.57 -10.58 -29.83
N GLU A 257 -7.57 -9.80 -30.90
CA GLU A 257 -7.43 -10.31 -32.29
C GLU A 257 -6.12 -11.09 -32.50
N ASP A 258 -5.07 -10.75 -31.80
CA ASP A 258 -3.77 -11.42 -31.80
C ASP A 258 -3.71 -12.68 -30.92
N GLY A 259 -4.86 -13.09 -30.35
CA GLY A 259 -5.03 -14.32 -29.55
C GLY A 259 -4.72 -14.16 -28.06
N ARG A 260 -4.18 -13.03 -27.59
CA ARG A 260 -3.93 -12.78 -26.16
C ARG A 260 -5.22 -12.87 -25.35
N GLU A 261 -5.18 -13.53 -24.19
CA GLU A 261 -6.29 -13.62 -23.25
C GLU A 261 -6.45 -12.27 -22.53
N ILE A 262 -7.68 -11.78 -22.43
CA ILE A 262 -8.01 -10.57 -21.69
C ILE A 262 -8.50 -10.98 -20.30
N LEU A 263 -7.81 -10.52 -19.27
CA LEU A 263 -8.25 -10.61 -17.88
C LEU A 263 -8.78 -9.24 -17.42
N GLU A 264 -9.87 -9.24 -16.68
CA GLU A 264 -10.53 -8.04 -16.18
C GLU A 264 -10.78 -8.12 -14.68
N LYS A 265 -10.69 -6.99 -14.00
CA LYS A 265 -11.04 -6.82 -12.59
C LYS A 265 -11.91 -5.58 -12.41
N ASP A 266 -12.98 -5.70 -11.64
CA ASP A 266 -13.72 -4.55 -11.12
C ASP A 266 -12.85 -3.79 -10.11
N ILE A 267 -12.66 -2.49 -10.34
CA ILE A 267 -11.93 -1.57 -9.47
C ILE A 267 -12.81 -0.43 -8.98
N SER A 268 -14.12 -0.48 -9.20
CA SER A 268 -15.05 0.52 -8.67
C SER A 268 -14.97 0.60 -7.15
N TYR A 269 -15.38 1.75 -6.61
CA TYR A 269 -15.57 1.83 -5.16
C TYR A 269 -16.80 1.03 -4.78
N ASP A 270 -16.71 0.28 -3.69
CA ASP A 270 -17.88 -0.34 -3.09
C ASP A 270 -18.87 0.77 -2.68
N PRO A 271 -20.13 0.74 -3.19
CA PRO A 271 -21.13 1.74 -2.82
C PRO A 271 -21.36 1.89 -1.32
N ALA A 272 -21.09 0.84 -0.54
CA ALA A 272 -21.20 0.89 0.91
C ALA A 272 -20.18 1.84 1.58
N PHE A 273 -19.08 2.20 0.87
CA PHE A 273 -18.06 3.13 1.35
C PHE A 273 -18.13 4.52 0.69
N LEU A 274 -19.08 4.73 -0.22
CA LEU A 274 -19.37 6.08 -0.70
C LEU A 274 -20.25 6.73 0.37
N GLU A 275 -19.78 7.80 1.01
CA GLU A 275 -20.65 8.62 1.86
C GLU A 275 -21.87 9.03 1.04
N PRO A 276 -23.10 8.95 1.60
CA PRO A 276 -24.25 9.53 0.92
C PRO A 276 -23.91 10.99 0.64
N GLU A 277 -24.02 11.41 -0.62
CA GLU A 277 -23.85 12.80 -1.01
C GLU A 277 -24.71 13.61 -0.04
N GLY A 278 -24.05 14.41 0.80
CA GLY A 278 -24.75 15.23 1.77
C GLY A 278 -25.77 16.07 1.01
N GLU A 279 -27.05 15.88 1.29
CA GLU A 279 -28.06 16.82 0.89
C GLU A 279 -27.57 18.20 1.36
N SER A 280 -27.11 18.99 0.41
CA SER A 280 -26.84 20.41 0.61
C SER A 280 -28.19 21.04 0.96
N GLY A 281 -28.51 21.02 2.23
CA GLY A 281 -29.67 21.73 2.78
C GLY A 281 -29.54 23.21 2.42
N CYS A 282 -30.55 23.71 1.78
CA CYS A 282 -30.84 25.13 1.57
C CYS A 282 -30.80 25.91 2.88
#